data_754054046124fb7c8e14a8965de577b7
#
_entry.id   754054046124fb7c8e14a8965de577b7
#
_cell.length_a   1.000
_cell.length_b   1.000
_cell.length_c   1.000
_cell.angle_alpha   90.00
_cell.angle_beta   90.00
_cell.angle_gamma   90.00
#
_symmetry.space_group_name_H-M   'P 1'
#
loop_
_entity.id
_entity.type
_entity.pdbx_description
1 polymer ?
#
loop_
_entity_poly.entity_id
_entity_poly.type
_entity_poly.pdbx_seq_one_letter_code
_entity_poly.pdbx_strand_id
1 'polypeptide(L)'
;ISVSRLESAVSGLSDNGACFAFEKEGYSLLSPYTLLMPGTPQPAVYQVYNPLSREEGLNSLLEALDFPASSSYTYQGTDGELVVRNGYDTLRVSAQGTVRYHTTEGEISRYPVASDTGGTGCYEAVEACRVLVSETLGTQCGAARLVLTHVERITGGWAVEFGYCLDGAAVQVY
;
A
#
# COMPACT_ATOMS: atom_id res chain seq x y z
N ILE A 1 -2.33 -8.39 -21.01
CA ILE A 1 -1.64 -9.49 -20.26
C ILE A 1 -1.72 -10.71 -21.14
N SER A 2 -0.58 -11.34 -21.47
CA SER A 2 -0.60 -12.58 -22.26
C SER A 2 -0.99 -13.77 -21.36
N VAL A 3 -1.72 -14.74 -21.92
CA VAL A 3 -2.13 -15.95 -21.21
C VAL A 3 -0.91 -16.71 -20.66
N SER A 4 0.16 -16.83 -21.44
CA SER A 4 1.40 -17.48 -21.01
C SER A 4 2.05 -16.85 -19.79
N ARG A 5 1.96 -15.52 -19.65
CA ARG A 5 2.48 -14.82 -18.49
C ARG A 5 1.63 -15.06 -17.25
N LEU A 6 0.31 -15.17 -17.43
CA LEU A 6 -0.60 -15.52 -16.34
C LEU A 6 -0.38 -16.98 -15.90
N GLU A 7 -0.29 -17.91 -16.83
CA GLU A 7 0.01 -19.33 -16.55
C GLU A 7 1.33 -19.49 -15.79
N SER A 8 2.38 -18.77 -16.20
CA SER A 8 3.66 -18.77 -15.49
C SER A 8 3.54 -18.22 -14.06
N ALA A 9 2.74 -17.19 -13.86
CA ALA A 9 2.56 -16.58 -12.54
C ALA A 9 1.81 -17.49 -11.56
N VAL A 10 0.92 -18.35 -12.05
CA VAL A 10 0.13 -19.27 -11.22
C VAL A 10 0.70 -20.68 -11.14
N SER A 11 1.67 -21.04 -11.97
CA SER A 11 2.20 -22.40 -12.07
C SER A 11 2.85 -22.94 -10.78
N GLY A 12 3.26 -22.02 -9.86
CA GLY A 12 3.83 -22.39 -8.56
C GLY A 12 2.80 -22.41 -7.42
N LEU A 13 1.52 -22.11 -7.69
CA LEU A 13 0.48 -22.12 -6.68
C LEU A 13 -0.12 -23.53 -6.58
N SER A 14 -0.26 -24.01 -5.34
CA SER A 14 -0.98 -25.25 -5.06
C SER A 14 -2.48 -24.94 -4.89
N ASP A 15 -3.32 -25.91 -5.29
CA ASP A 15 -4.75 -25.83 -5.03
C ASP A 15 -5.01 -25.82 -3.51
N ASN A 16 -5.74 -24.84 -3.04
CA ASN A 16 -6.13 -24.70 -1.64
C ASN A 16 -7.49 -25.35 -1.34
N GLY A 17 -8.09 -26.05 -2.32
CA GLY A 17 -9.39 -26.70 -2.22
C GLY A 17 -10.59 -25.74 -2.21
N ALA A 18 -10.39 -24.45 -2.46
CA ALA A 18 -11.51 -23.52 -2.62
C ALA A 18 -12.20 -23.75 -3.96
N CYS A 19 -13.53 -23.64 -3.97
CA CYS A 19 -14.34 -23.79 -5.18
C CYS A 19 -15.51 -22.80 -5.16
N PHE A 20 -16.11 -22.54 -6.30
CA PHE A 20 -17.32 -21.76 -6.34
C PHE A 20 -18.57 -22.60 -6.01
N ALA A 21 -19.62 -21.95 -5.51
CA ALA A 21 -20.87 -22.64 -5.14
C ALA A 21 -21.50 -23.41 -6.31
N PHE A 22 -21.34 -22.93 -7.56
CA PHE A 22 -21.85 -23.61 -8.75
C PHE A 22 -21.09 -24.92 -9.07
N GLU A 23 -19.91 -25.12 -8.52
CA GLU A 23 -19.07 -26.32 -8.75
C GLU A 23 -19.42 -27.46 -7.76
N LYS A 24 -20.25 -27.16 -6.75
CA LYS A 24 -20.66 -28.15 -5.74
C LYS A 24 -22.16 -28.31 -5.63
N GLU A 25 -22.61 -29.53 -5.57
CA GLU A 25 -24.00 -29.85 -5.28
C GLU A 25 -24.38 -29.46 -3.84
N GLY A 26 -25.61 -29.06 -3.62
CA GLY A 26 -26.13 -28.66 -2.30
C GLY A 26 -26.04 -27.17 -1.98
N TYR A 27 -25.40 -26.37 -2.79
CA TYR A 27 -25.25 -24.93 -2.58
C TYR A 27 -26.08 -24.05 -3.50
N SER A 28 -27.15 -24.59 -4.08
CA SER A 28 -28.02 -23.90 -5.05
C SER A 28 -28.71 -22.64 -4.52
N LEU A 29 -28.81 -22.48 -3.20
CA LEU A 29 -29.36 -21.29 -2.56
C LEU A 29 -28.37 -20.12 -2.46
N LEU A 30 -27.08 -20.35 -2.68
CA LEU A 30 -26.06 -19.32 -2.70
C LEU A 30 -25.93 -18.71 -4.10
N SER A 31 -25.40 -17.50 -4.15
CA SER A 31 -24.96 -16.94 -5.44
C SER A 31 -23.97 -17.91 -6.09
N PRO A 32 -24.07 -18.21 -7.39
CA PRO A 32 -23.18 -19.16 -8.07
C PRO A 32 -21.70 -18.87 -7.88
N TYR A 33 -21.33 -17.58 -7.78
CA TYR A 33 -19.94 -17.12 -7.61
C TYR A 33 -19.50 -16.94 -6.15
N THR A 34 -20.30 -17.46 -5.19
CA THR A 34 -19.85 -17.51 -3.79
C THR A 34 -18.69 -18.48 -3.66
N LEU A 35 -17.57 -18.01 -3.13
CA LEU A 35 -16.39 -18.84 -2.90
C LEU A 35 -16.57 -19.67 -1.62
N LEU A 36 -16.45 -20.98 -1.77
CA LEU A 36 -16.49 -21.94 -0.68
C LEU A 36 -15.06 -22.32 -0.29
N MET A 37 -14.70 -22.12 0.97
CA MET A 37 -13.41 -22.52 1.50
C MET A 37 -13.50 -23.90 2.17
N PRO A 38 -12.50 -24.78 2.03
CA PRO A 38 -12.54 -26.14 2.59
C PRO A 38 -12.45 -26.18 4.14
N GLY A 39 -12.13 -25.05 4.76
CA GLY A 39 -12.04 -24.92 6.21
C GLY A 39 -12.07 -23.48 6.65
N THR A 40 -12.17 -23.26 7.96
CA THR A 40 -12.02 -21.92 8.54
C THR A 40 -10.54 -21.56 8.56
N PRO A 41 -10.14 -20.46 7.91
CA PRO A 41 -8.75 -20.00 7.98
C PRO A 41 -8.37 -19.78 9.46
N GLN A 42 -7.26 -20.37 9.87
CA GLN A 42 -6.69 -20.09 11.20
C GLN A 42 -5.83 -18.83 11.07
N PRO A 43 -6.17 -17.73 11.74
CA PRO A 43 -5.36 -16.53 11.69
C PRO A 43 -4.01 -16.83 12.36
N ALA A 44 -2.92 -16.56 11.64
CA ALA A 44 -1.61 -16.54 12.24
C ALA A 44 -1.42 -15.22 13.00
N VAL A 45 -0.87 -15.30 14.20
CA VAL A 45 -0.52 -14.11 14.99
C VAL A 45 0.96 -13.85 14.82
N TYR A 46 1.29 -12.68 14.32
CA TYR A 46 2.67 -12.23 14.10
C TYR A 46 3.01 -11.10 15.08
N GLN A 47 4.23 -11.10 15.54
CA GLN A 47 4.77 -9.94 16.24
C GLN A 47 5.34 -8.97 15.18
N VAL A 48 4.76 -7.78 15.11
CA VAL A 48 5.15 -6.75 14.17
C VAL A 48 6.02 -5.72 14.87
N TYR A 49 7.13 -5.39 14.25
CA TYR A 49 8.00 -4.28 14.67
C TYR A 49 7.86 -3.15 13.65
N ASN A 50 7.57 -1.95 14.12
CA ASN A 50 7.59 -0.77 13.28
C ASN A 50 9.05 -0.36 13.00
N PRO A 51 9.60 -0.55 11.78
CA PRO A 51 10.97 -0.16 11.47
C PRO A 51 11.18 1.35 11.57
N LEU A 52 10.12 2.15 11.36
CA LEU A 52 10.17 3.62 11.41
C LEU A 52 10.22 4.17 12.85
N SER A 53 10.08 3.33 13.87
CA SER A 53 10.32 3.70 15.27
C SER A 53 11.81 3.83 15.60
N ARG A 54 12.69 3.34 14.71
CA ARG A 54 14.13 3.44 14.83
C ARG A 54 14.64 4.56 13.93
N GLU A 55 15.61 5.32 14.43
CA GLU A 55 16.20 6.45 13.69
C GLU A 55 16.75 6.03 12.32
N GLU A 56 17.41 4.87 12.24
CA GLU A 56 17.95 4.34 10.99
C GLU A 56 16.86 4.07 9.94
N GLY A 57 15.76 3.44 10.34
CA GLY A 57 14.63 3.15 9.44
C GLY A 57 13.94 4.42 8.97
N LEU A 58 13.75 5.37 9.87
CA LEU A 58 13.17 6.67 9.54
C LEU A 58 14.07 7.46 8.59
N ASN A 59 15.38 7.54 8.87
CA ASN A 59 16.32 8.24 8.01
C ASN A 59 16.38 7.62 6.61
N SER A 60 16.41 6.28 6.52
CA SER A 60 16.35 5.58 5.22
C SER A 60 15.10 5.91 4.44
N LEU A 61 13.92 6.00 5.10
CA LEU A 61 12.68 6.41 4.47
C LEU A 61 12.75 7.86 3.97
N LEU A 62 13.25 8.78 4.80
CA LEU A 62 13.38 10.19 4.45
C LEU A 62 14.34 10.40 3.27
N GLU A 63 15.45 9.68 3.23
CA GLU A 63 16.38 9.70 2.10
C GLU A 63 15.74 9.13 0.83
N ALA A 64 15.05 7.99 0.91
CA ALA A 64 14.37 7.38 -0.23
C ALA A 64 13.24 8.26 -0.78
N LEU A 65 12.60 9.06 0.07
CA LEU A 65 11.57 10.03 -0.29
C LEU A 65 12.13 11.43 -0.58
N ASP A 66 13.44 11.59 -0.71
CA ASP A 66 14.09 12.87 -0.98
C ASP A 66 13.67 13.99 -0.01
N PHE A 67 13.59 13.67 1.30
CA PHE A 67 13.38 14.62 2.40
C PHE A 67 14.69 14.78 3.21
N PRO A 68 15.72 15.41 2.65
CA PRO A 68 17.02 15.50 3.32
C PRO A 68 16.92 16.37 4.58
N ALA A 69 17.57 15.93 5.66
CA ALA A 69 17.55 16.63 6.96
C ALA A 69 18.04 18.07 6.87
N SER A 70 18.95 18.37 5.91
CA SER A 70 19.52 19.69 5.71
C SER A 70 18.54 20.75 5.22
N SER A 71 17.44 20.34 4.57
CA SER A 71 16.45 21.25 3.99
C SER A 71 15.02 20.97 4.47
N SER A 72 14.85 20.01 5.38
CA SER A 72 13.55 19.63 5.93
C SER A 72 13.37 20.14 7.34
N TYR A 73 12.18 20.62 7.64
CA TYR A 73 11.79 21.01 8.99
C TYR A 73 10.98 19.89 9.65
N THR A 74 11.46 19.39 10.79
CA THR A 74 10.89 18.24 11.49
C THR A 74 10.33 18.66 12.84
N TYR A 75 9.11 18.24 13.16
CA TYR A 75 8.47 18.46 14.45
C TYR A 75 7.48 17.35 14.79
N GLN A 76 7.10 17.26 16.07
CA GLN A 76 6.03 16.37 16.50
C GLN A 76 4.68 17.07 16.39
N GLY A 77 3.73 16.41 15.73
CA GLY A 77 2.33 16.82 15.67
C GLY A 77 1.58 16.56 16.99
N THR A 78 0.31 16.99 17.03
CA THR A 78 -0.55 16.88 18.22
C THR A 78 -0.81 15.45 18.67
N ASP A 79 -0.81 14.50 17.75
CA ASP A 79 -1.08 13.07 18.00
C ASP A 79 0.21 12.25 18.18
N GLY A 80 1.34 12.91 18.42
CA GLY A 80 2.64 12.27 18.56
C GLY A 80 3.21 11.75 17.23
N GLU A 81 2.58 12.08 16.10
CA GLU A 81 3.13 11.78 14.79
C GLU A 81 4.35 12.67 14.49
N LEU A 82 5.31 12.11 13.76
CA LEU A 82 6.40 12.88 13.22
C LEU A 82 5.94 13.57 11.94
N VAL A 83 6.13 14.89 11.87
CA VAL A 83 5.83 15.69 10.68
C VAL A 83 7.13 16.23 10.11
N VAL A 84 7.38 15.95 8.85
CA VAL A 84 8.55 16.44 8.10
C VAL A 84 8.04 17.29 6.94
N ARG A 85 8.48 18.54 6.87
CA ARG A 85 8.11 19.48 5.81
C ARG A 85 9.34 19.89 5.00
N ASN A 86 9.17 19.88 3.70
CA ASN A 86 10.17 20.38 2.77
C ASN A 86 9.47 21.14 1.64
N GLY A 87 9.58 22.47 1.65
CA GLY A 87 8.82 23.31 0.73
C GLY A 87 7.31 23.16 0.92
N TYR A 88 6.61 22.78 -0.13
CA TYR A 88 5.17 22.58 -0.15
C TYR A 88 4.74 21.14 0.21
N ASP A 89 5.71 20.26 0.38
CA ASP A 89 5.50 18.85 0.68
C ASP A 89 5.53 18.58 2.17
N THR A 90 4.65 17.71 2.62
CA THR A 90 4.54 17.28 4.01
C THR A 90 4.49 15.76 4.07
N LEU A 91 5.37 15.17 4.84
CA LEU A 91 5.37 13.76 5.21
C LEU A 91 4.97 13.63 6.67
N ARG A 92 4.06 12.73 6.98
CA ARG A 92 3.63 12.42 8.35
C ARG A 92 3.86 10.94 8.60
N VAL A 93 4.50 10.63 9.71
CA VAL A 93 4.77 9.27 10.15
C VAL A 93 4.19 9.07 11.53
N SER A 94 3.19 8.21 11.65
CA SER A 94 2.57 7.88 12.93
C SER A 94 3.44 6.94 13.76
N ALA A 95 3.16 6.85 15.05
CA ALA A 95 3.80 5.89 15.95
C ALA A 95 3.58 4.43 15.52
N GLN A 96 2.46 4.15 14.83
CA GLN A 96 2.12 2.83 14.29
C GLN A 96 2.79 2.52 12.94
N GLY A 97 3.55 3.48 12.38
CA GLY A 97 4.23 3.30 11.10
C GLY A 97 3.40 3.64 9.87
N THR A 98 2.25 4.29 10.04
CA THR A 98 1.51 4.85 8.91
C THR A 98 2.26 6.05 8.35
N VAL A 99 2.51 6.04 7.05
CA VAL A 99 3.18 7.14 6.34
C VAL A 99 2.16 7.83 5.45
N ARG A 100 2.06 9.15 5.55
CA ARG A 100 1.19 9.99 4.72
C ARG A 100 2.02 11.08 4.06
N TYR A 101 1.95 11.15 2.75
CA TYR A 101 2.53 12.23 1.95
C TYR A 101 1.43 13.13 1.40
N HIS A 102 1.67 14.42 1.44
CA HIS A 102 0.75 15.42 0.91
C HIS A 102 1.52 16.63 0.39
N THR A 103 1.12 17.12 -0.80
CA THR A 103 1.57 18.40 -1.34
C THR A 103 0.49 19.45 -1.12
N THR A 104 0.87 20.67 -0.78
CA THR A 104 -0.06 21.79 -0.62
C THR A 104 -0.88 21.99 -1.90
N GLU A 105 -2.20 22.18 -1.75
CA GLU A 105 -3.12 22.36 -2.87
C GLU A 105 -2.68 23.52 -3.78
N GLY A 106 -2.70 23.28 -5.09
CA GLY A 106 -2.27 24.23 -6.11
C GLY A 106 -0.76 24.26 -6.39
N GLU A 107 0.04 23.53 -5.63
CA GLU A 107 1.48 23.43 -5.80
C GLU A 107 1.87 22.18 -6.57
N ILE A 108 3.08 22.18 -7.15
CA ILE A 108 3.61 21.04 -7.90
C ILE A 108 4.16 20.01 -6.91
N SER A 109 3.64 18.79 -6.98
CA SER A 109 4.15 17.67 -6.18
C SER A 109 5.58 17.33 -6.56
N ARG A 110 6.37 16.95 -5.56
CA ARG A 110 7.71 16.36 -5.74
C ARG A 110 7.68 15.10 -6.59
N TYR A 111 6.58 14.36 -6.53
CA TYR A 111 6.35 13.15 -7.31
C TYR A 111 5.26 13.41 -8.36
N PRO A 112 5.62 14.11 -9.46
CA PRO A 112 4.65 14.42 -10.49
C PRO A 112 4.21 13.13 -11.18
N VAL A 113 2.90 13.01 -11.37
CA VAL A 113 2.35 11.91 -12.17
C VAL A 113 2.41 12.28 -13.63
N ALA A 114 3.13 11.51 -14.42
CA ALA A 114 3.17 11.69 -15.87
C ALA A 114 1.78 11.39 -16.46
N SER A 115 1.26 12.32 -17.28
CA SER A 115 -0.02 12.16 -17.96
C SER A 115 0.11 12.61 -19.40
N ASP A 116 -0.18 11.71 -20.32
CA ASP A 116 -0.16 12.00 -21.77
C ASP A 116 -1.39 12.76 -22.24
N THR A 117 -2.42 12.91 -21.40
CA THR A 117 -3.76 13.40 -21.78
C THR A 117 -4.18 14.72 -21.13
N GLY A 118 -3.26 15.43 -20.48
CA GLY A 118 -3.53 16.75 -19.86
C GLY A 118 -4.30 16.69 -18.53
N GLY A 119 -4.51 15.51 -17.97
CA GLY A 119 -5.08 15.32 -16.62
C GLY A 119 -4.68 13.96 -16.07
N THR A 120 -4.35 13.88 -14.78
CA THR A 120 -3.99 12.61 -14.13
C THR A 120 -5.23 11.74 -13.96
N GLY A 121 -5.28 10.62 -14.66
CA GLY A 121 -6.30 9.58 -14.46
C GLY A 121 -6.02 8.75 -13.21
N CYS A 122 -7.03 7.96 -12.82
CA CYS A 122 -6.92 7.04 -11.68
C CYS A 122 -5.76 6.04 -11.85
N TYR A 123 -5.62 5.48 -13.03
CA TYR A 123 -4.59 4.48 -13.33
C TYR A 123 -3.18 5.07 -13.20
N GLU A 124 -2.93 6.23 -13.78
CA GLU A 124 -1.64 6.91 -13.73
C GLU A 124 -1.26 7.27 -12.28
N ALA A 125 -2.23 7.75 -11.50
CA ALA A 125 -2.03 8.05 -10.08
C ALA A 125 -1.66 6.80 -9.27
N VAL A 126 -2.42 5.71 -9.44
CA VAL A 126 -2.16 4.44 -8.76
C VAL A 126 -0.79 3.88 -9.14
N GLU A 127 -0.44 3.91 -10.43
CA GLU A 127 0.83 3.34 -10.89
C GLU A 127 2.03 4.15 -10.39
N ALA A 128 1.95 5.47 -10.39
CA ALA A 128 3.00 6.33 -9.84
C ALA A 128 3.19 6.08 -8.33
N CYS A 129 2.09 6.01 -7.57
CA CYS A 129 2.12 5.69 -6.14
C CYS A 129 2.66 4.27 -5.89
N ARG A 130 2.28 3.28 -6.72
CA ARG A 130 2.78 1.91 -6.62
C ARG A 130 4.29 1.84 -6.78
N VAL A 131 4.84 2.53 -7.78
CA VAL A 131 6.29 2.59 -8.00
C VAL A 131 6.97 3.23 -6.80
N LEU A 132 6.51 4.42 -6.40
CA LEU A 132 7.07 5.15 -5.25
C LEU A 132 7.07 4.30 -3.98
N VAL A 133 5.93 3.70 -3.64
CA VAL A 133 5.77 2.88 -2.43
C VAL A 133 6.64 1.62 -2.49
N SER A 134 6.78 0.98 -3.66
CA SER A 134 7.63 -0.21 -3.81
C SER A 134 9.13 0.10 -3.65
N GLU A 135 9.56 1.26 -4.10
CA GLU A 135 10.96 1.70 -4.03
C GLU A 135 11.34 2.26 -2.65
N THR A 136 10.37 2.64 -1.85
CA THR A 136 10.56 3.23 -0.52
C THR A 136 10.14 2.26 0.59
N LEU A 137 8.87 2.28 1.01
CA LEU A 137 8.36 1.44 2.08
C LEU A 137 8.46 -0.06 1.77
N GLY A 138 8.27 -0.45 0.50
CA GLY A 138 8.35 -1.84 0.06
C GLY A 138 9.69 -2.52 0.35
N THR A 139 10.76 -1.76 0.38
CA THR A 139 12.11 -2.27 0.71
C THR A 139 12.26 -2.65 2.19
N GLN A 140 11.37 -2.17 3.05
CA GLN A 140 11.41 -2.35 4.51
C GLN A 140 10.31 -3.27 5.05
N CYS A 141 9.46 -3.81 4.17
CA CYS A 141 8.31 -4.64 4.58
C CYS A 141 8.68 -6.05 5.06
N GLY A 142 9.93 -6.47 4.92
CA GLY A 142 10.33 -7.85 5.23
C GLY A 142 9.58 -8.88 4.38
N ALA A 143 8.85 -9.80 5.00
CA ALA A 143 8.05 -10.81 4.31
C ALA A 143 6.67 -10.29 3.86
N ALA A 144 6.22 -9.16 4.38
CA ALA A 144 4.96 -8.57 3.97
C ALA A 144 5.08 -7.91 2.59
N ARG A 145 3.94 -7.71 1.94
CA ARG A 145 3.82 -6.98 0.67
C ARG A 145 2.88 -5.81 0.85
N LEU A 146 3.12 -4.73 0.14
CA LEU A 146 2.21 -3.62 0.05
C LEU A 146 1.21 -3.88 -1.08
N VAL A 147 -0.06 -3.79 -0.75
CA VAL A 147 -1.19 -3.99 -1.68
C VAL A 147 -2.07 -2.75 -1.68
N LEU A 148 -2.60 -2.39 -2.83
CA LEU A 148 -3.57 -1.31 -2.95
C LEU A 148 -4.82 -1.64 -2.15
N THR A 149 -5.23 -0.76 -1.24
CA THR A 149 -6.42 -0.96 -0.39
C THR A 149 -7.53 0.03 -0.71
N HIS A 150 -7.19 1.26 -1.08
CA HIS A 150 -8.18 2.28 -1.38
C HIS A 150 -7.68 3.29 -2.42
N VAL A 151 -8.60 3.77 -3.25
CA VAL A 151 -8.37 4.87 -4.19
C VAL A 151 -9.59 5.77 -4.18
N GLU A 152 -9.37 7.05 -3.94
CA GLU A 152 -10.42 8.05 -3.91
C GLU A 152 -10.00 9.31 -4.67
N ARG A 153 -10.96 9.91 -5.38
CA ARG A 153 -10.74 11.22 -5.99
C ARG A 153 -10.98 12.31 -4.94
N ILE A 154 -9.96 13.12 -4.73
CA ILE A 154 -10.02 14.28 -3.81
C ILE A 154 -9.88 15.59 -4.59
N THR A 155 -10.08 16.72 -3.92
CA THR A 155 -9.83 18.03 -4.49
C THR A 155 -8.35 18.15 -4.87
N GLY A 156 -8.11 18.42 -6.15
CA GLY A 156 -6.75 18.59 -6.67
C GLY A 156 -6.02 17.30 -7.07
N GLY A 157 -6.62 16.10 -6.88
CA GLY A 157 -5.91 14.86 -7.23
C GLY A 157 -6.58 13.57 -6.80
N TRP A 158 -5.76 12.64 -6.38
CA TRP A 158 -6.14 11.29 -5.95
C TRP A 158 -5.51 10.96 -4.60
N ALA A 159 -6.28 10.38 -3.70
CA ALA A 159 -5.79 9.68 -2.53
C ALA A 159 -5.63 8.20 -2.87
N VAL A 160 -4.43 7.65 -2.66
CA VAL A 160 -4.11 6.25 -2.93
C VAL A 160 -3.54 5.64 -1.67
N GLU A 161 -4.17 4.56 -1.18
CA GLU A 161 -3.78 3.90 0.06
C GLU A 161 -3.27 2.49 -0.21
N PHE A 162 -2.19 2.14 0.48
CA PHE A 162 -1.61 0.81 0.48
C PHE A 162 -1.65 0.23 1.90
N GLY A 163 -2.00 -1.02 2.01
CA GLY A 163 -1.96 -1.78 3.24
C GLY A 163 -0.96 -2.92 3.17
N TYR A 164 -0.58 -3.46 4.32
CA TYR A 164 0.29 -4.61 4.38
C TYR A 164 -0.50 -5.91 4.21
N CYS A 165 0.07 -6.83 3.44
CA CYS A 165 -0.45 -8.18 3.25
C CYS A 165 0.67 -9.18 3.55
N LEU A 166 0.38 -10.17 4.38
CA LEU A 166 1.30 -11.26 4.72
C LEU A 166 0.59 -12.59 4.48
N ASP A 167 1.23 -13.47 3.72
CA ASP A 167 0.67 -14.78 3.35
C ASP A 167 -0.75 -14.72 2.76
N GLY A 168 -1.04 -13.66 1.99
CA GLY A 168 -2.35 -13.46 1.37
C GLY A 168 -3.41 -12.84 2.28
N ALA A 169 -3.12 -12.58 3.54
CA ALA A 169 -4.03 -11.95 4.49
C ALA A 169 -3.64 -10.49 4.74
N ALA A 170 -4.63 -9.60 4.81
CA ALA A 170 -4.41 -8.21 5.19
C ALA A 170 -3.94 -8.14 6.65
N VAL A 171 -2.87 -7.39 6.89
CA VAL A 171 -2.36 -7.14 8.24
C VAL A 171 -3.19 -6.02 8.87
N GLN A 172 -3.80 -6.30 10.01
CA GLN A 172 -4.44 -5.30 10.85
C GLN A 172 -3.55 -5.01 12.05
N VAL A 173 -3.21 -3.75 12.26
CA VAL A 173 -2.45 -3.29 13.41
C VAL A 173 -3.45 -2.71 14.42
N TYR A 174 -3.47 -3.24 15.63
CA TYR A 174 -4.36 -2.80 16.71
C TYR A 174 -3.59 -1.98 17.74
#